data_af25542ec55edc5d1357a96187667b25
#
_entry.id   af25542ec55edc5d1357a96187667b25
#
_cell.length_a   1.000
_cell.length_b   1.000
_cell.length_c   1.000
_cell.angle_alpha   90.00
_cell.angle_beta   90.00
_cell.angle_gamma   90.00
#
_symmetry.space_group_name_H-M   'P 1'
#
loop_
_entity.id
_entity.type
_entity.pdbx_description
1 polymer ?
#
loop_
_entity_poly.entity_id
_entity_poly.type
_entity_poly.pdbx_seq_one_letter_code
_entity_poly.pdbx_strand_id
1 'polypeptide(L)'
;MQIEIIDNEFNVVICGFVGTAINRNWGKTGFMLMDKLWQQLKITPLKNKGKNIWVYEENNAMFAGVEPIEAPPGGTPLEVKEIKLPKYIYCKHIGPYSKIGETGNAVLAELSHRGLQTRLPYIEIYGHWVQDELKLETELIWCLL
;
A
#
# COMPACT_ATOMS: atom_id res chain seq x y z
N MET A 1 14.15 13.94 2.85
CA MET A 1 13.16 12.97 3.31
C MET A 1 12.41 13.57 4.49
N GLN A 2 11.10 13.70 4.36
CA GLN A 2 10.27 14.30 5.40
C GLN A 2 9.39 13.21 6.02
N ILE A 3 9.58 12.96 7.31
CA ILE A 3 8.82 11.99 8.08
C ILE A 3 7.77 12.73 8.88
N GLU A 4 6.52 12.34 8.74
CA GLU A 4 5.41 12.92 9.49
C GLU A 4 4.85 11.88 10.47
N ILE A 5 4.69 12.29 11.71
CA ILE A 5 4.00 11.50 12.74
C ILE A 5 2.59 12.06 12.84
N ILE A 6 1.59 11.23 12.49
CA ILE A 6 0.21 11.68 12.42
C ILE A 6 -0.60 11.03 13.53
N ASP A 7 -1.08 11.87 14.46
CA ASP A 7 -1.87 11.44 15.62
C ASP A 7 -3.36 11.55 15.32
N ASN A 8 -3.74 11.02 14.17
CA ASN A 8 -5.12 10.90 13.72
C ASN A 8 -5.29 9.55 13.05
N GLU A 9 -6.50 9.06 13.02
CA GLU A 9 -6.79 7.78 12.39
C GLU A 9 -6.57 7.84 10.87
N PHE A 10 -5.80 6.87 10.37
CA PHE A 10 -5.79 6.55 8.94
C PHE A 10 -6.89 5.52 8.70
N ASN A 11 -7.81 5.83 7.81
CA ASN A 11 -8.92 4.94 7.48
C ASN A 11 -9.08 4.88 5.97
N VAL A 12 -9.00 3.68 5.42
CA VAL A 12 -9.19 3.45 3.98
C VAL A 12 -9.91 2.13 3.77
N VAL A 13 -10.82 2.12 2.79
CA VAL A 13 -11.46 0.90 2.30
C VAL A 13 -10.88 0.60 0.94
N ILE A 14 -10.40 -0.61 0.73
CA ILE A 14 -9.82 -1.02 -0.55
C ILE A 14 -10.48 -2.30 -1.05
N CYS A 15 -10.51 -2.44 -2.37
CA CYS A 15 -11.03 -3.62 -3.06
C CYS A 15 -9.91 -4.25 -3.86
N GLY A 16 -9.76 -5.56 -3.76
CA GLY A 16 -8.70 -6.26 -4.45
C GLY A 16 -8.61 -7.73 -4.05
N PHE A 17 -7.39 -8.23 -3.95
CA PHE A 17 -7.15 -9.64 -3.66
C PHE A 17 -6.05 -9.82 -2.62
N VAL A 18 -6.22 -10.86 -1.79
CA VAL A 18 -5.23 -11.28 -0.82
C VAL A 18 -4.33 -12.38 -1.39
N GLY A 19 -3.09 -12.40 -0.96
CA GLY A 19 -2.14 -13.47 -1.30
C GLY A 19 -1.13 -13.66 -0.20
N THR A 20 -0.27 -14.67 -0.37
CA THR A 20 0.81 -14.96 0.56
C THR A 20 2.14 -14.88 -0.19
N ALA A 21 3.07 -14.08 0.31
CA ALA A 21 4.39 -13.94 -0.27
C ALA A 21 5.29 -15.09 0.16
N ILE A 22 5.44 -16.09 -0.70
CA ILE A 22 6.30 -17.25 -0.44
C ILE A 22 7.76 -16.78 -0.44
N ASN A 23 8.52 -17.17 0.61
CA ASN A 23 9.92 -16.79 0.78
C ASN A 23 10.13 -15.26 0.75
N ARG A 24 9.14 -14.49 1.24
CA ARG A 24 9.16 -13.02 1.28
C ARG A 24 9.29 -12.40 -0.12
N ASN A 25 8.83 -13.07 -1.14
CA ASN A 25 8.84 -12.53 -2.49
C ASN A 25 7.65 -11.59 -2.71
N TRP A 26 7.70 -10.43 -2.04
CA TRP A 26 6.62 -9.44 -2.02
C TRP A 26 6.35 -8.86 -3.40
N GLY A 27 7.40 -8.55 -4.15
CA GLY A 27 7.26 -7.95 -5.47
C GLY A 27 6.51 -8.86 -6.44
N LYS A 28 6.93 -10.12 -6.52
CA LYS A 28 6.28 -11.10 -7.40
C LYS A 28 4.81 -11.32 -7.03
N THR A 29 4.54 -11.47 -5.74
CA THR A 29 3.18 -11.65 -5.23
C THR A 29 2.33 -10.43 -5.53
N GLY A 30 2.83 -9.25 -5.25
CA GLY A 30 2.11 -8.01 -5.51
C GLY A 30 1.76 -7.81 -6.98
N PHE A 31 2.70 -8.04 -7.89
CA PHE A 31 2.43 -7.94 -9.32
C PHE A 31 1.40 -8.96 -9.79
N MET A 32 1.45 -10.18 -9.26
CA MET A 32 0.47 -11.21 -9.59
C MET A 32 -0.94 -10.81 -9.14
N LEU A 33 -1.06 -10.27 -7.92
CA LEU A 33 -2.33 -9.78 -7.38
C LEU A 33 -2.85 -8.58 -8.18
N MET A 34 -1.95 -7.70 -8.60
CA MET A 34 -2.30 -6.53 -9.42
C MET A 34 -2.82 -6.94 -10.78
N ASP A 35 -2.18 -7.89 -11.45
CA ASP A 35 -2.66 -8.41 -12.72
C ASP A 35 -4.06 -9.00 -12.57
N LYS A 36 -4.29 -9.77 -11.53
CA LYS A 36 -5.59 -10.34 -11.23
C LYS A 36 -6.64 -9.26 -11.00
N LEU A 37 -6.29 -8.22 -10.25
CA LEU A 37 -7.16 -7.09 -9.97
C LEU A 37 -7.60 -6.38 -11.25
N TRP A 38 -6.65 -5.97 -12.08
CA TRP A 38 -6.96 -5.19 -13.28
C TRP A 38 -7.67 -6.02 -14.34
N GLN A 39 -7.41 -7.33 -14.43
CA GLN A 39 -8.19 -8.23 -15.25
C GLN A 39 -9.65 -8.28 -14.78
N GLN A 40 -9.86 -8.38 -13.47
CA GLN A 40 -11.22 -8.39 -12.90
C GLN A 40 -11.95 -7.06 -13.14
N LEU A 41 -11.25 -5.95 -13.03
CA LEU A 41 -11.83 -4.62 -13.27
C LEU A 41 -12.24 -4.41 -14.74
N LYS A 42 -11.64 -5.14 -15.67
CA LYS A 42 -12.09 -5.15 -17.06
C LYS A 42 -13.40 -5.92 -17.24
N ILE A 43 -13.60 -6.99 -16.47
CA ILE A 43 -14.79 -7.83 -16.51
C ILE A 43 -15.96 -7.14 -15.80
N THR A 44 -15.69 -6.64 -14.59
CA THR A 44 -16.68 -5.97 -13.75
C THR A 44 -16.13 -4.60 -13.37
N PRO A 45 -16.35 -3.58 -14.18
CA PRO A 45 -15.82 -2.25 -13.93
C PRO A 45 -16.29 -1.68 -12.59
N LEU A 46 -15.33 -1.08 -11.87
CA LEU A 46 -15.57 -0.41 -10.60
C LEU A 46 -14.87 0.95 -10.64
N LYS A 47 -15.63 2.02 -10.38
CA LYS A 47 -15.04 3.34 -10.27
C LYS A 47 -14.13 3.39 -9.05
N ASN A 48 -12.89 3.82 -9.26
CA ASN A 48 -11.87 3.86 -8.23
C ASN A 48 -10.94 5.05 -8.43
N LYS A 49 -10.07 5.30 -7.45
CA LYS A 49 -9.16 6.46 -7.49
C LYS A 49 -7.94 6.26 -8.39
N GLY A 50 -7.79 5.10 -9.02
CA GLY A 50 -6.74 4.83 -10.00
C GLY A 50 -5.36 4.60 -9.43
N LYS A 51 -5.21 4.55 -8.12
CA LYS A 51 -3.92 4.30 -7.46
C LYS A 51 -3.88 2.89 -6.89
N ASN A 52 -2.80 2.19 -7.15
CA ASN A 52 -2.59 0.86 -6.61
C ASN A 52 -2.12 0.96 -5.16
N ILE A 53 -2.69 0.11 -4.30
CA ILE A 53 -2.39 0.08 -2.87
C ILE A 53 -1.94 -1.31 -2.51
N TRP A 54 -0.74 -1.43 -1.94
CA TRP A 54 -0.20 -2.69 -1.43
C TRP A 54 -0.16 -2.62 0.09
N VAL A 55 -0.72 -3.65 0.74
CA VAL A 55 -0.77 -3.77 2.19
C VAL A 55 0.00 -5.01 2.60
N TYR A 56 1.03 -4.82 3.42
CA TYR A 56 1.89 -5.89 3.92
C TYR A 56 1.44 -6.22 5.33
N GLU A 57 1.08 -7.46 5.56
CA GLU A 57 0.53 -7.92 6.83
C GLU A 57 1.36 -9.06 7.44
N GLU A 58 0.96 -9.50 8.63
CA GLU A 58 1.64 -10.58 9.33
C GLU A 58 1.52 -11.90 8.57
N ASN A 59 2.41 -12.85 8.88
CA ASN A 59 2.45 -14.18 8.27
C ASN A 59 2.65 -14.14 6.76
N ASN A 60 3.40 -13.14 6.27
CA ASN A 60 3.68 -12.92 4.85
C ASN A 60 2.41 -12.69 4.02
N ALA A 61 1.31 -12.33 4.65
CA ALA A 61 0.09 -11.99 3.95
C ALA A 61 0.21 -10.61 3.28
N MET A 62 -0.41 -10.50 2.12
CA MET A 62 -0.37 -9.29 1.32
C MET A 62 -1.72 -9.07 0.66
N PHE A 63 -2.16 -7.82 0.59
CA PHE A 63 -3.36 -7.42 -0.13
C PHE A 63 -2.98 -6.36 -1.15
N ALA A 64 -3.43 -6.52 -2.38
CA ALA A 64 -3.24 -5.52 -3.42
C ALA A 64 -4.61 -5.10 -3.95
N GLY A 65 -4.85 -3.79 -4.01
CA GLY A 65 -6.14 -3.30 -4.39
C GLY A 65 -6.14 -1.83 -4.81
N VAL A 66 -7.34 -1.31 -4.96
CA VAL A 66 -7.62 0.09 -5.27
C VAL A 66 -8.67 0.62 -4.32
N GLU A 67 -8.67 1.92 -4.10
CA GLU A 67 -9.72 2.56 -3.30
C GLU A 67 -10.93 2.82 -4.18
N PRO A 68 -12.10 2.20 -3.89
CA PRO A 68 -13.28 2.41 -4.70
C PRO A 68 -13.90 3.77 -4.41
N ILE A 69 -14.54 4.36 -5.43
CA ILE A 69 -15.33 5.59 -5.29
C ILE A 69 -16.79 5.22 -5.00
N GLU A 70 -17.20 4.02 -5.43
CA GLU A 70 -18.55 3.49 -5.23
C GLU A 70 -18.47 2.06 -4.70
N ALA A 71 -19.56 1.57 -4.14
CA ALA A 71 -19.62 0.19 -3.65
C ALA A 71 -19.39 -0.81 -4.79
N PRO A 72 -18.61 -1.90 -4.57
CA PRO A 72 -18.44 -2.94 -5.57
C PRO A 72 -19.78 -3.58 -5.92
N PRO A 73 -20.00 -3.96 -7.21
CA PRO A 73 -21.20 -4.67 -7.61
C PRO A 73 -21.31 -6.00 -6.87
N GLY A 74 -22.53 -6.43 -6.58
CA GLY A 74 -22.78 -7.75 -6.01
C GLY A 74 -22.31 -8.86 -6.94
N GLY A 75 -21.80 -9.96 -6.36
CA GLY A 75 -21.33 -11.11 -7.11
C GLY A 75 -19.93 -10.97 -7.71
N THR A 76 -19.23 -9.86 -7.49
CA THR A 76 -17.84 -9.72 -7.90
C THR A 76 -16.93 -10.56 -6.97
N PRO A 77 -15.87 -11.20 -7.51
CA PRO A 77 -14.90 -11.89 -6.68
C PRO A 77 -13.93 -10.96 -5.92
N LEU A 78 -14.03 -9.65 -6.10
CA LEU A 78 -13.20 -8.68 -5.38
C LEU A 78 -13.48 -8.75 -3.88
N GLU A 79 -12.41 -8.79 -3.09
CA GLU A 79 -12.49 -8.72 -1.65
C GLU A 79 -12.44 -7.27 -1.20
N VAL A 80 -13.18 -6.95 -0.14
CA VAL A 80 -13.19 -5.61 0.47
C VAL A 80 -12.41 -5.67 1.76
N LYS A 81 -11.49 -4.74 1.95
CA LYS A 81 -10.68 -4.65 3.15
C LYS A 81 -10.74 -3.24 3.69
N GLU A 82 -11.10 -3.12 4.98
CA GLU A 82 -11.03 -1.86 5.70
C GLU A 82 -9.76 -1.83 6.54
N ILE A 83 -9.01 -0.74 6.45
CA ILE A 83 -7.77 -0.56 7.21
C ILE A 83 -7.92 0.68 8.07
N LYS A 84 -7.74 0.50 9.39
CA LYS A 84 -7.79 1.58 10.38
C LYS A 84 -6.50 1.56 11.18
N LEU A 85 -5.75 2.66 11.14
CA LEU A 85 -4.56 2.85 11.96
C LEU A 85 -4.81 4.03 12.89
N PRO A 86 -4.81 3.82 14.22
CA PRO A 86 -5.10 4.93 15.18
C PRO A 86 -4.08 6.06 15.08
N LYS A 87 -2.81 5.71 14.88
CA LYS A 87 -1.70 6.63 14.67
C LYS A 87 -0.79 6.04 13.62
N TYR A 88 -0.16 6.89 12.83
CA TYR A 88 0.67 6.37 11.76
C TYR A 88 1.83 7.31 11.42
N ILE A 89 2.82 6.72 10.77
CA ILE A 89 3.96 7.43 10.19
C ILE A 89 3.71 7.53 8.70
N TYR A 90 3.94 8.71 8.17
CA TYR A 90 3.79 9.00 6.75
C TYR A 90 5.10 9.54 6.18
N CYS A 91 5.50 8.99 5.03
CA CYS A 91 6.62 9.52 4.27
C CYS A 91 6.33 9.36 2.79
N LYS A 92 6.50 10.42 2.02
CA LYS A 92 6.37 10.34 0.56
C LYS A 92 7.73 10.06 -0.04
N HIS A 93 7.84 8.94 -0.76
CA HIS A 93 9.00 8.63 -1.57
C HIS A 93 8.83 9.24 -2.95
N ILE A 94 9.81 10.01 -3.41
CA ILE A 94 9.83 10.57 -4.76
C ILE A 94 11.02 9.97 -5.49
N GLY A 95 10.75 9.29 -6.59
CA GLY A 95 11.78 8.63 -7.39
C GLY A 95 11.41 7.21 -7.80
N PRO A 96 12.36 6.46 -8.37
CA PRO A 96 12.11 5.11 -8.89
C PRO A 96 11.59 4.16 -7.82
N TYR A 97 10.74 3.24 -8.22
CA TYR A 97 10.22 2.20 -7.32
C TYR A 97 11.34 1.34 -6.72
N SER A 98 12.43 1.15 -7.46
CA SER A 98 13.59 0.39 -6.98
C SER A 98 14.26 1.01 -5.76
N LYS A 99 13.99 2.28 -5.46
CA LYS A 99 14.56 3.01 -4.33
C LYS A 99 13.64 3.10 -3.12
N ILE A 100 12.42 2.57 -3.21
CA ILE A 100 11.47 2.60 -2.08
C ILE A 100 12.06 1.92 -0.85
N GLY A 101 12.73 0.78 -1.04
CA GLY A 101 13.35 0.05 0.06
C GLY A 101 14.39 0.88 0.81
N GLU A 102 15.19 1.66 0.11
CA GLU A 102 16.18 2.55 0.74
C GLU A 102 15.49 3.62 1.59
N THR A 103 14.43 4.25 1.05
CA THR A 103 13.66 5.25 1.78
C THR A 103 13.01 4.63 3.02
N GLY A 104 12.40 3.45 2.88
CA GLY A 104 11.77 2.75 3.99
C GLY A 104 12.76 2.42 5.10
N ASN A 105 13.94 1.92 4.75
CA ASN A 105 14.98 1.62 5.73
C ASN A 105 15.48 2.87 6.45
N ALA A 106 15.61 3.98 5.73
CA ALA A 106 16.01 5.25 6.33
C ALA A 106 14.95 5.78 7.30
N VAL A 107 13.67 5.65 6.96
CA VAL A 107 12.57 6.01 7.86
C VAL A 107 12.62 5.18 9.14
N LEU A 108 12.72 3.86 9.02
CA LEU A 108 12.73 2.97 10.18
C LEU A 108 13.96 3.22 11.08
N ALA A 109 15.11 3.52 10.48
CA ALA A 109 16.31 3.87 11.26
C ALA A 109 16.12 5.16 12.06
N GLU A 110 15.50 6.18 11.45
CA GLU A 110 15.21 7.43 12.14
C GLU A 110 14.19 7.24 13.26
N LEU A 111 13.14 6.45 13.04
CA LEU A 111 12.15 6.15 14.06
C LEU A 111 12.79 5.42 15.25
N SER A 112 13.64 4.45 14.97
CA SER A 112 14.38 3.74 16.01
C SER A 112 15.25 4.70 16.83
N HIS A 113 15.93 5.64 16.17
CA HIS A 113 16.73 6.67 16.82
C HIS A 113 15.88 7.56 17.75
N ARG A 114 14.63 7.80 17.39
CA ARG A 114 13.69 8.57 18.22
C ARG A 114 12.99 7.73 19.28
N GLY A 115 13.29 6.43 19.39
CA GLY A 115 12.64 5.53 20.33
C GLY A 115 11.22 5.15 19.95
N LEU A 116 10.86 5.29 18.67
CA LEU A 116 9.54 4.95 18.17
C LEU A 116 9.55 3.58 17.50
N GLN A 117 8.44 2.86 17.67
CA GLN A 117 8.27 1.52 17.11
C GLN A 117 7.04 1.49 16.20
N THR A 118 7.13 0.69 15.15
CA THR A 118 6.03 0.46 14.23
C THR A 118 5.57 -0.99 14.31
N ARG A 119 4.39 -1.24 13.80
CA ARG A 119 3.84 -2.59 13.63
C ARG A 119 3.16 -2.68 12.27
N LEU A 120 2.93 -3.89 11.81
CA LEU A 120 2.11 -4.13 10.63
C LEU A 120 0.65 -3.74 10.90
N PRO A 121 -0.08 -3.33 9.88
CA PRO A 121 0.29 -3.36 8.48
C PRO A 121 1.19 -2.20 8.07
N TYR A 122 2.00 -2.45 7.05
CA TYR A 122 2.73 -1.43 6.31
C TYR A 122 2.04 -1.25 4.95
N ILE A 123 1.88 -0.01 4.50
CA ILE A 123 1.10 0.30 3.31
C ILE A 123 1.91 1.14 2.33
N GLU A 124 1.86 0.78 1.07
CA GLU A 124 2.40 1.58 -0.03
C GLU A 124 1.27 1.98 -0.96
N ILE A 125 1.13 3.28 -1.18
CA ILE A 125 0.17 3.82 -2.12
C ILE A 125 0.94 4.40 -3.29
N TYR A 126 0.85 3.74 -4.44
CA TYR A 126 1.58 4.15 -5.64
C TYR A 126 0.81 5.26 -6.34
N GLY A 127 1.47 6.39 -6.54
CA GLY A 127 0.92 7.52 -7.28
C GLY A 127 0.70 7.17 -8.74
N HIS A 128 0.07 8.08 -9.47
CA HIS A 128 -0.13 7.87 -10.90
C HIS A 128 1.20 7.77 -11.62
N TRP A 129 1.28 6.83 -12.56
CA TRP A 129 2.49 6.62 -13.31
C TRP A 129 2.81 7.85 -14.17
N VAL A 130 4.10 8.24 -14.19
CA VAL A 130 4.63 9.29 -15.06
C VAL A 130 5.88 8.76 -15.76
N GLN A 131 6.17 9.29 -16.93
CA GLN A 131 7.29 8.78 -17.75
C GLN A 131 8.65 9.00 -17.09
N ASP A 132 8.84 10.16 -16.43
CA ASP A 132 10.08 10.45 -15.70
C ASP A 132 10.05 9.77 -14.34
N GLU A 133 10.76 8.65 -14.20
CA GLU A 133 10.76 7.88 -12.95
C GLU A 133 11.30 8.65 -11.74
N LEU A 134 12.10 9.73 -11.96
CA LEU A 134 12.57 10.57 -10.89
C LEU A 134 11.44 11.38 -10.25
N LYS A 135 10.28 11.47 -10.92
CA LYS A 135 9.09 12.19 -10.45
C LYS A 135 7.99 11.27 -9.94
N LEU A 136 8.20 9.95 -9.98
CA LEU A 136 7.23 9.01 -9.43
C LEU A 136 7.07 9.24 -7.93
N GLU A 137 5.84 9.17 -7.45
CA GLU A 137 5.52 9.36 -6.04
C GLU A 137 4.91 8.10 -5.46
N THR A 138 5.39 7.71 -4.27
CA THR A 138 4.82 6.59 -3.51
C THR A 138 4.67 7.03 -2.07
N GLU A 139 3.47 6.88 -1.54
CA GLU A 139 3.22 7.19 -0.13
C GLU A 139 3.50 5.94 0.70
N LEU A 140 4.31 6.08 1.75
CA LEU A 140 4.70 5.01 2.66
C LEU A 140 4.05 5.27 4.01
N ILE A 141 3.32 4.28 4.51
CA ILE A 141 2.55 4.42 5.74
C ILE A 141 2.82 3.24 6.67
N TRP A 142 3.25 3.54 7.89
CA TRP A 142 3.48 2.54 8.94
C TRP A 142 2.52 2.78 10.07
N CYS A 143 1.98 1.70 10.65
CA CYS A 143 1.22 1.80 11.88
C CYS A 143 2.19 2.11 13.02
N LEU A 144 1.92 3.18 13.78
CA LEU A 144 2.72 3.53 14.95
C LEU A 144 2.22 2.75 16.17
N LEU A 145 3.16 2.15 16.87
CA LEU A 145 2.85 1.41 18.09
C LEU A 145 2.60 2.35 19.28
#